data_59bcd1ee96082af1ebc308b65e7446a1
#
_entry.id   59bcd1ee96082af1ebc308b65e7446a1
#
_cell.length_a   1.000
_cell.length_b   1.000
_cell.length_c   1.000
_cell.angle_alpha   90.00
_cell.angle_beta   90.00
_cell.angle_gamma   90.00
#
_symmetry.space_group_name_H-M   'P 1'
#
loop_
_entity.id
_entity.type
_entity.pdbx_description
1 polymer ?
#
loop_
_entity_poly.entity_id
_entity_poly.type
_entity_poly.pdbx_seq_one_letter_code
_entity_poly.pdbx_strand_id
1 'polypeptide(L)'
;EQGAPVVGALVLATHTPSGTEYSAIVDGTGNYRIMNMRSGGPYSVKISMLGFQTVLNEGINIALGDNYVLDVTLPIESTDLDEVVVTGTRSSILNSDRAGVATNINNRQLNVLPTVSRSISDFTRLTPQAGNSGSFGGRDTRYNNVSIDGAAFAQRFGLSTSNNYPGGDAQPISLDAIQEISVNLTPFDIRQSNFTGANINAVTKSG
;
A
#
# COMPACT_ATOMS: atom_id res chain seq x y z
N GLU A 1 22.71 -27.60 -2.51
CA GLU A 1 22.70 -27.14 -1.11
C GLU A 1 21.51 -26.22 -0.93
N GLN A 2 20.46 -26.74 -0.29
CA GLN A 2 19.21 -25.99 -0.06
C GLN A 2 19.48 -24.94 1.03
N GLY A 3 19.25 -23.66 0.68
CA GLY A 3 19.31 -22.55 1.62
C GLY A 3 20.53 -21.63 1.52
N ALA A 4 21.38 -21.80 0.52
CA ALA A 4 22.45 -20.84 0.26
C ALA A 4 21.90 -19.58 -0.43
N PRO A 5 22.36 -18.36 -0.06
CA PRO A 5 21.94 -17.13 -0.72
C PRO A 5 22.38 -17.10 -2.19
N VAL A 6 21.47 -16.79 -3.09
CA VAL A 6 21.75 -16.65 -4.53
C VAL A 6 22.16 -15.20 -4.80
N VAL A 7 23.48 -14.95 -4.67
CA VAL A 7 24.06 -13.60 -4.83
C VAL A 7 24.08 -13.19 -6.30
N GLY A 8 23.70 -11.94 -6.58
CA GLY A 8 23.71 -11.38 -7.93
C GLY A 8 22.49 -11.73 -8.79
N ALA A 9 21.46 -12.38 -8.23
CA ALA A 9 20.22 -12.59 -8.94
C ALA A 9 19.54 -11.25 -9.26
N LEU A 10 18.94 -11.16 -10.44
CA LEU A 10 18.15 -9.99 -10.87
C LEU A 10 16.70 -10.19 -10.45
N VAL A 11 16.18 -9.23 -9.71
CA VAL A 11 14.77 -9.12 -9.33
C VAL A 11 14.14 -8.00 -10.15
N LEU A 12 13.14 -8.30 -10.97
CA LEU A 12 12.40 -7.37 -11.79
C LEU A 12 10.93 -7.38 -11.37
N ALA A 13 10.43 -6.26 -10.88
CA ALA A 13 9.04 -6.09 -10.49
C ALA A 13 8.35 -5.17 -11.52
N THR A 14 7.33 -5.68 -12.19
CA THR A 14 6.55 -4.94 -13.19
C THR A 14 5.17 -4.64 -12.63
N HIS A 15 4.78 -3.37 -12.58
CA HIS A 15 3.43 -2.95 -12.23
C HIS A 15 2.52 -3.17 -13.44
N THR A 16 1.71 -4.21 -13.43
CA THR A 16 0.92 -4.65 -14.60
C THR A 16 0.02 -3.55 -15.18
N PRO A 17 -0.69 -2.72 -14.37
CA PRO A 17 -1.58 -1.70 -14.93
C PRO A 17 -0.87 -0.54 -15.65
N SER A 18 0.35 -0.17 -15.22
CA SER A 18 1.09 0.95 -15.83
C SER A 18 2.30 0.53 -16.65
N GLY A 19 2.67 -0.76 -16.63
CA GLY A 19 3.88 -1.26 -17.29
C GLY A 19 5.20 -0.73 -16.69
N THR A 20 5.15 -0.07 -15.52
CA THR A 20 6.36 0.45 -14.88
C THR A 20 7.18 -0.68 -14.28
N GLU A 21 8.48 -0.67 -14.58
CA GLU A 21 9.44 -1.67 -14.12
C GLU A 21 10.35 -1.13 -13.03
N TYR A 22 10.59 -1.95 -12.02
CA TYR A 22 11.51 -1.69 -10.92
C TYR A 22 12.46 -2.87 -10.80
N SER A 23 13.75 -2.60 -10.63
CA SER A 23 14.74 -3.66 -10.54
C SER A 23 15.62 -3.55 -9.29
N ALA A 24 16.08 -4.68 -8.81
CA ALA A 24 17.09 -4.79 -7.77
C ALA A 24 17.99 -5.99 -8.03
N ILE A 25 19.18 -5.96 -7.45
CA ILE A 25 20.14 -7.07 -7.48
C ILE A 25 20.27 -7.61 -6.05
N VAL A 26 20.29 -8.93 -5.92
CA VAL A 26 20.47 -9.61 -4.64
C VAL A 26 21.90 -9.41 -4.14
N ASP A 27 22.04 -8.95 -2.90
CA ASP A 27 23.33 -8.70 -2.26
C ASP A 27 24.06 -9.98 -1.79
N GLY A 28 25.25 -9.80 -1.20
CA GLY A 28 26.08 -10.91 -0.71
C GLY A 28 25.46 -11.73 0.44
N THR A 29 24.39 -11.22 1.06
CA THR A 29 23.67 -11.90 2.15
C THR A 29 22.38 -12.58 1.68
N GLY A 30 22.05 -12.47 0.37
CA GLY A 30 20.84 -13.02 -0.20
C GLY A 30 19.62 -12.10 -0.10
N ASN A 31 19.81 -10.87 0.33
CA ASN A 31 18.74 -9.89 0.47
C ASN A 31 18.68 -8.95 -0.76
N TYR A 32 17.48 -8.47 -1.04
CA TYR A 32 17.26 -7.42 -2.04
C TYR A 32 16.24 -6.41 -1.53
N ARG A 33 16.32 -5.20 -2.04
CA ARG A 33 15.35 -4.13 -1.71
C ARG A 33 15.02 -3.33 -2.95
N ILE A 34 13.73 -3.21 -3.24
CA ILE A 34 13.19 -2.31 -4.25
C ILE A 34 12.49 -1.16 -3.52
N MET A 35 12.95 0.07 -3.76
CA MET A 35 12.41 1.27 -3.13
C MET A 35 11.54 2.05 -4.12
N ASN A 36 10.69 2.93 -3.59
CA ASN A 36 9.84 3.84 -4.36
C ASN A 36 8.87 3.15 -5.33
N MET A 37 8.44 1.93 -4.98
CA MET A 37 7.39 1.28 -5.73
C MET A 37 6.06 2.00 -5.51
N ARG A 38 5.25 2.06 -6.53
CA ARG A 38 3.89 2.62 -6.47
C ARG A 38 3.01 1.74 -5.59
N SER A 39 2.14 2.34 -4.77
CA SER A 39 1.09 1.60 -4.06
C SER A 39 0.05 1.04 -5.04
N GLY A 40 -0.57 -0.07 -4.68
CA GLY A 40 -1.54 -0.79 -5.50
C GLY A 40 -0.94 -2.05 -6.13
N GLY A 41 -1.40 -2.39 -7.31
CA GLY A 41 -1.01 -3.59 -8.05
C GLY A 41 -2.06 -3.96 -9.10
N PRO A 42 -2.04 -5.15 -9.66
CA PRO A 42 -1.11 -6.25 -9.35
C PRO A 42 0.30 -6.02 -9.90
N TYR A 43 1.28 -6.52 -9.18
CA TYR A 43 2.66 -6.63 -9.63
C TYR A 43 2.99 -8.04 -10.06
N SER A 44 3.85 -8.16 -11.07
CA SER A 44 4.51 -9.38 -11.49
C SER A 44 6.00 -9.27 -11.15
N VAL A 45 6.50 -10.14 -10.29
CA VAL A 45 7.91 -10.15 -9.86
C VAL A 45 8.62 -11.35 -10.46
N LYS A 46 9.56 -11.07 -11.34
CA LYS A 46 10.41 -12.04 -12.02
C LYS A 46 11.79 -12.06 -11.38
N ILE A 47 12.25 -13.23 -10.97
CA ILE A 47 13.57 -13.41 -10.39
C ILE A 47 14.36 -14.36 -11.28
N SER A 48 15.53 -13.92 -11.75
CA SER A 48 16.37 -14.66 -12.68
C SER A 48 17.83 -14.64 -12.27
N MET A 49 18.51 -15.77 -12.46
CA MET A 49 19.95 -15.92 -12.25
C MET A 49 20.48 -16.97 -13.21
N LEU A 50 21.69 -16.78 -13.69
CA LEU A 50 22.37 -17.75 -14.58
C LEU A 50 22.58 -19.09 -13.85
N GLY A 51 22.11 -20.20 -14.48
CA GLY A 51 22.18 -21.55 -13.90
C GLY A 51 21.02 -21.91 -12.97
N PHE A 52 20.01 -21.04 -12.86
CA PHE A 52 18.79 -21.30 -12.10
C PHE A 52 17.56 -21.08 -12.96
N GLN A 53 16.47 -21.79 -12.63
CA GLN A 53 15.19 -21.56 -13.26
C GLN A 53 14.63 -20.18 -12.87
N THR A 54 14.07 -19.49 -13.83
CA THR A 54 13.38 -18.22 -13.58
C THR A 54 12.09 -18.47 -12.79
N VAL A 55 11.88 -17.72 -11.73
CA VAL A 55 10.66 -17.77 -10.92
C VAL A 55 9.84 -16.51 -11.15
N LEU A 56 8.56 -16.68 -11.45
CA LEU A 56 7.59 -15.60 -11.65
C LEU A 56 6.54 -15.66 -10.54
N ASN A 57 6.38 -14.55 -9.81
CA ASN A 57 5.34 -14.37 -8.80
C ASN A 57 4.38 -13.29 -9.27
N GLU A 58 3.12 -13.63 -9.46
CA GLU A 58 2.09 -12.71 -9.95
C GLU A 58 1.04 -12.38 -8.90
N GLY A 59 0.28 -11.31 -9.15
CA GLY A 59 -0.85 -10.91 -8.30
C GLY A 59 -0.46 -10.22 -7.00
N ILE A 60 0.79 -9.74 -6.88
CA ILE A 60 1.26 -9.04 -5.68
C ILE A 60 0.66 -7.64 -5.61
N ASN A 61 0.03 -7.30 -4.49
CA ASN A 61 -0.50 -5.96 -4.23
C ASN A 61 0.29 -5.33 -3.07
N ILE A 62 0.79 -4.13 -3.29
CA ILE A 62 1.60 -3.38 -2.33
C ILE A 62 0.76 -2.25 -1.77
N ALA A 63 0.46 -2.30 -0.47
CA ALA A 63 -0.29 -1.25 0.20
C ALA A 63 0.61 -0.06 0.54
N LEU A 64 0.01 1.13 0.62
CA LEU A 64 0.73 2.35 0.96
C LEU A 64 1.35 2.26 2.36
N GLY A 65 2.66 2.52 2.46
CA GLY A 65 3.41 2.44 3.72
C GLY A 65 3.65 1.02 4.22
N ASP A 66 3.38 0.01 3.41
CA ASP A 66 3.66 -1.39 3.72
C ASP A 66 5.06 -1.79 3.26
N ASN A 67 5.71 -2.66 4.04
CA ASN A 67 6.94 -3.31 3.65
C ASN A 67 6.62 -4.75 3.24
N TYR A 68 6.54 -5.01 1.94
CA TYR A 68 6.22 -6.33 1.42
C TYR A 68 7.47 -7.20 1.38
N VAL A 69 7.47 -8.31 2.12
CA VAL A 69 8.56 -9.28 2.14
C VAL A 69 8.21 -10.45 1.21
N LEU A 70 9.07 -10.74 0.27
CA LEU A 70 8.96 -11.84 -0.68
C LEU A 70 10.22 -12.70 -0.65
N ASP A 71 10.11 -13.84 0.00
CA ASP A 71 11.17 -14.86 0.03
C ASP A 71 10.93 -15.86 -1.09
N VAL A 72 11.95 -16.09 -1.92
CA VAL A 72 11.85 -16.96 -3.09
C VAL A 72 13.03 -17.93 -3.11
N THR A 73 12.75 -19.19 -3.40
CA THR A 73 13.78 -20.21 -3.65
C THR A 73 13.90 -20.42 -5.15
N LEU A 74 15.11 -20.26 -5.68
CA LEU A 74 15.41 -20.52 -7.08
C LEU A 74 15.84 -21.99 -7.26
N PRO A 75 15.09 -22.81 -8.02
CA PRO A 75 15.55 -24.13 -8.40
C PRO A 75 16.75 -24.05 -9.34
N ILE A 76 17.67 -25.02 -9.25
CA ILE A 76 18.77 -25.15 -10.22
C ILE A 76 18.17 -25.53 -11.57
N GLU A 77 18.67 -24.91 -12.65
CA GLU A 77 18.24 -25.19 -14.01
C GLU A 77 18.50 -26.68 -14.31
N SER A 78 17.43 -27.49 -14.32
CA SER A 78 17.43 -28.80 -14.91
C SER A 78 16.96 -28.65 -16.37
N THR A 79 17.36 -29.55 -17.25
CA THR A 79 17.21 -29.47 -18.72
C THR A 79 15.78 -29.24 -19.27
N ASP A 80 14.79 -29.12 -18.41
CA ASP A 80 13.40 -28.76 -18.73
C ASP A 80 13.16 -27.27 -18.55
N LEU A 81 12.84 -26.58 -19.63
CA LEU A 81 12.66 -25.13 -19.74
C LEU A 81 11.26 -24.66 -19.31
N ASP A 82 10.70 -25.16 -18.23
CA ASP A 82 9.42 -24.68 -17.74
C ASP A 82 9.61 -23.56 -16.70
N GLU A 83 9.04 -22.38 -17.01
CA GLU A 83 8.97 -21.25 -16.07
C GLU A 83 8.05 -21.62 -14.91
N VAL A 84 8.56 -21.58 -13.68
CA VAL A 84 7.76 -21.87 -12.49
C VAL A 84 6.94 -20.64 -12.12
N VAL A 85 5.64 -20.67 -12.39
CA VAL A 85 4.70 -19.63 -11.94
C VAL A 85 4.20 -19.96 -10.54
N VAL A 86 4.57 -19.16 -9.55
CA VAL A 86 4.08 -19.29 -8.19
C VAL A 86 3.03 -18.21 -7.94
N THR A 87 1.76 -18.59 -7.89
CA THR A 87 0.68 -17.70 -7.47
C THR A 87 0.53 -17.74 -5.94
N GLY A 88 1.12 -16.79 -5.26
CA GLY A 88 1.02 -16.66 -3.80
C GLY A 88 0.11 -15.51 -3.39
N THR A 89 -1.06 -15.80 -2.81
CA THR A 89 -1.86 -14.79 -2.11
C THR A 89 -1.44 -14.77 -0.64
N ARG A 90 -0.56 -13.85 -0.28
CA ARG A 90 -0.25 -13.59 1.13
C ARG A 90 -1.36 -12.71 1.71
N SER A 91 -1.99 -13.14 2.81
CA SER A 91 -2.98 -12.33 3.51
C SER A 91 -2.28 -11.10 4.11
N SER A 92 -2.62 -9.91 3.64
CA SER A 92 -2.06 -8.64 4.13
C SER A 92 -2.53 -8.27 5.55
N ILE A 93 -3.43 -9.08 6.15
CA ILE A 93 -4.05 -8.81 7.45
C ILE A 93 -3.10 -9.16 8.61
N LEU A 94 -2.18 -10.10 8.41
CA LEU A 94 -1.26 -10.60 9.43
C LEU A 94 0.19 -10.36 9.01
N ASN A 95 0.58 -9.10 8.84
CA ASN A 95 1.97 -8.75 8.58
C ASN A 95 2.63 -8.24 9.86
N SER A 96 3.67 -8.96 10.35
CA SER A 96 4.44 -8.61 11.55
C SER A 96 5.23 -7.30 11.42
N ASP A 97 5.41 -6.81 10.19
CA ASP A 97 6.22 -5.62 9.91
C ASP A 97 5.43 -4.32 9.96
N ARG A 98 4.12 -4.39 10.24
CA ARG A 98 3.30 -3.19 10.44
C ARG A 98 3.55 -2.59 11.81
N ALA A 99 4.23 -1.47 11.83
CA ALA A 99 4.38 -0.65 13.02
C ALA A 99 3.22 0.34 13.13
N GLY A 100 2.32 0.14 14.11
CA GLY A 100 1.19 1.02 14.38
C GLY A 100 -0.16 0.51 13.89
N VAL A 101 -1.23 1.26 14.23
CA VAL A 101 -2.60 0.97 13.83
C VAL A 101 -2.89 1.67 12.51
N ALA A 102 -2.89 0.89 11.44
CA ALA A 102 -3.20 1.36 10.09
C ALA A 102 -4.31 0.50 9.45
N THR A 103 -5.25 1.15 8.79
CA THR A 103 -6.26 0.51 7.95
C THR A 103 -6.06 0.97 6.52
N ASN A 104 -5.74 0.03 5.63
CA ASN A 104 -5.58 0.30 4.21
C ASN A 104 -6.77 -0.25 3.45
N ILE A 105 -7.32 0.58 2.57
CA ILE A 105 -8.50 0.29 1.75
C ILE A 105 -8.06 0.41 0.29
N ASN A 106 -7.93 -0.72 -0.36
CA ASN A 106 -7.46 -0.80 -1.74
C ASN A 106 -8.60 -0.54 -2.76
N ASN A 107 -8.24 -0.36 -4.02
CA ASN A 107 -9.18 -0.09 -5.11
C ASN A 107 -10.30 -1.14 -5.22
N ARG A 108 -9.98 -2.43 -5.00
CA ARG A 108 -10.99 -3.50 -5.05
C ARG A 108 -12.04 -3.32 -3.95
N GLN A 109 -11.63 -2.97 -2.75
CA GLN A 109 -12.54 -2.70 -1.63
C GLN A 109 -13.35 -1.42 -1.88
N LEU A 110 -12.73 -0.36 -2.45
CA LEU A 110 -13.41 0.87 -2.84
C LEU A 110 -14.56 0.62 -3.84
N ASN A 111 -14.39 -0.32 -4.75
CA ASN A 111 -15.39 -0.64 -5.78
C ASN A 111 -16.48 -1.60 -5.31
N VAL A 112 -16.20 -2.49 -4.35
CA VAL A 112 -17.12 -3.55 -3.90
C VAL A 112 -17.94 -3.12 -2.68
N LEU A 113 -17.37 -2.28 -1.80
CA LEU A 113 -18.07 -1.89 -0.58
C LEU A 113 -19.18 -0.88 -0.86
N PRO A 114 -20.38 -1.07 -0.30
CA PRO A 114 -21.47 -0.15 -0.45
C PRO A 114 -21.18 1.17 0.28
N THR A 115 -21.45 2.28 -0.37
CA THR A 115 -21.31 3.64 0.17
C THR A 115 -22.61 4.39 0.08
N VAL A 116 -22.87 5.29 1.01
CA VAL A 116 -24.07 6.12 1.03
C VAL A 116 -23.85 7.40 0.24
N SER A 117 -22.75 8.09 0.49
CA SER A 117 -22.44 9.39 -0.11
C SER A 117 -21.27 9.36 -1.09
N ARG A 118 -20.68 8.19 -1.35
CA ARG A 118 -19.44 8.00 -2.16
C ARG A 118 -18.32 8.95 -1.72
N SER A 119 -18.16 9.04 -0.41
CA SER A 119 -17.18 9.95 0.19
C SER A 119 -16.01 9.17 0.82
N ILE A 120 -14.86 9.81 0.97
CA ILE A 120 -13.73 9.25 1.70
C ILE A 120 -14.16 8.90 3.13
N SER A 121 -15.06 9.67 3.74
CA SER A 121 -15.59 9.43 5.08
C SER A 121 -16.36 8.13 5.22
N ASP A 122 -17.02 7.65 4.15
CA ASP A 122 -17.70 6.36 4.19
C ASP A 122 -16.74 5.20 4.41
N PHE A 123 -15.53 5.32 3.85
CA PHE A 123 -14.49 4.31 3.95
C PHE A 123 -13.68 4.44 5.24
N THR A 124 -13.47 5.65 5.74
CA THR A 124 -12.75 5.82 7.02
C THR A 124 -13.49 5.20 8.20
N ARG A 125 -14.82 5.03 8.10
CA ARG A 125 -15.65 4.32 9.09
C ARG A 125 -15.33 2.82 9.21
N LEU A 126 -14.65 2.23 8.25
CA LEU A 126 -14.19 0.84 8.32
C LEU A 126 -13.05 0.65 9.31
N THR A 127 -12.40 1.73 9.73
CA THR A 127 -11.39 1.70 10.78
C THR A 127 -12.05 1.42 12.14
N PRO A 128 -11.62 0.40 12.89
CA PRO A 128 -12.28 -0.01 14.14
C PRO A 128 -12.37 1.11 15.20
N GLN A 129 -11.46 2.07 15.16
CA GLN A 129 -11.41 3.22 16.08
C GLN A 129 -12.17 4.45 15.57
N ALA A 130 -12.82 4.34 14.41
CA ALA A 130 -13.65 5.41 13.87
C ALA A 130 -14.94 5.54 14.69
N GLY A 131 -15.20 6.74 15.17
CA GLY A 131 -16.44 7.10 15.82
C GLY A 131 -17.41 7.79 14.86
N ASN A 132 -18.52 8.27 15.42
CA ASN A 132 -19.49 9.03 14.65
C ASN A 132 -18.87 10.35 14.14
N SER A 133 -19.32 10.83 12.99
CA SER A 133 -18.93 12.11 12.41
C SER A 133 -17.41 12.24 12.09
N GLY A 134 -16.72 11.12 11.81
CA GLY A 134 -15.30 11.15 11.41
C GLY A 134 -14.32 11.39 12.57
N SER A 135 -14.76 11.20 13.82
CA SER A 135 -13.86 11.17 14.97
C SER A 135 -13.04 9.88 14.99
N PHE A 136 -11.83 9.93 15.53
CA PHE A 136 -10.96 8.77 15.69
C PHE A 136 -10.38 8.72 17.11
N GLY A 137 -10.45 7.54 17.75
CA GLY A 137 -9.94 7.35 19.09
C GLY A 137 -10.52 8.33 20.13
N GLY A 138 -11.77 8.76 19.95
CA GLY A 138 -12.42 9.75 20.81
C GLY A 138 -11.98 11.21 20.59
N ARG A 139 -11.18 11.48 19.54
CA ARG A 139 -10.74 12.84 19.17
C ARG A 139 -11.69 13.44 18.13
N ASP A 140 -11.93 14.73 18.25
CA ASP A 140 -12.74 15.50 17.28
C ASP A 140 -12.09 15.49 15.88
N THR A 141 -12.91 15.58 14.84
CA THR A 141 -12.50 15.56 13.42
C THR A 141 -11.45 16.60 13.06
N ARG A 142 -11.48 17.77 13.73
CA ARG A 142 -10.50 18.86 13.52
C ARG A 142 -9.05 18.47 13.79
N TYR A 143 -8.84 17.40 14.55
CA TYR A 143 -7.51 16.88 14.88
C TYR A 143 -7.01 15.81 13.91
N ASN A 144 -7.79 15.49 12.89
CA ASN A 144 -7.34 14.62 11.82
C ASN A 144 -6.52 15.40 10.79
N ASN A 145 -5.58 14.75 10.17
CA ASN A 145 -4.91 15.23 8.98
C ASN A 145 -5.44 14.48 7.76
N VAL A 146 -5.75 15.21 6.71
CA VAL A 146 -6.14 14.63 5.42
C VAL A 146 -5.11 15.06 4.40
N SER A 147 -4.57 14.10 3.68
CA SER A 147 -3.63 14.33 2.59
C SER A 147 -4.05 13.57 1.34
N ILE A 148 -3.76 14.15 0.18
CA ILE A 148 -3.98 13.53 -1.12
C ILE A 148 -2.65 13.61 -1.87
N ASP A 149 -2.11 12.47 -2.29
CA ASP A 149 -0.80 12.35 -2.93
C ASP A 149 0.33 13.08 -2.16
N GLY A 150 0.24 13.06 -0.81
CA GLY A 150 1.19 13.73 0.08
C GLY A 150 0.92 15.22 0.31
N ALA A 151 0.01 15.85 -0.46
CA ALA A 151 -0.39 17.23 -0.22
C ALA A 151 -1.43 17.30 0.92
N ALA A 152 -1.19 18.15 1.92
CA ALA A 152 -2.10 18.32 3.06
C ALA A 152 -3.33 19.11 2.64
N PHE A 153 -4.52 18.54 2.84
CA PHE A 153 -5.82 19.14 2.58
C PHE A 153 -6.61 19.43 3.87
N ALA A 154 -5.97 19.31 5.02
CA ALA A 154 -6.65 19.53 6.29
C ALA A 154 -6.96 21.02 6.50
N GLN A 155 -8.21 21.33 6.84
CA GLN A 155 -8.61 22.65 7.26
C GLN A 155 -8.32 22.85 8.74
N ARG A 156 -7.31 23.68 9.08
CA ARG A 156 -6.85 23.88 10.45
C ARG A 156 -7.54 25.02 11.20
N PHE A 157 -8.35 25.82 10.51
CA PHE A 157 -8.99 26.99 11.08
C PHE A 157 -10.34 26.73 11.78
N GLY A 158 -10.80 25.48 11.82
CA GLY A 158 -12.05 25.12 12.51
C GLY A 158 -13.30 25.74 11.92
N LEU A 159 -13.27 26.12 10.63
CA LEU A 159 -14.39 26.75 9.95
C LEU A 159 -15.47 25.74 9.50
N SER A 160 -15.23 24.45 9.64
CA SER A 160 -16.19 23.39 9.42
C SER A 160 -16.26 22.46 10.61
N THR A 161 -17.45 22.14 11.05
CA THR A 161 -17.69 21.24 12.20
C THR A 161 -17.84 19.78 11.79
N SER A 162 -18.03 19.50 10.50
CA SER A 162 -18.38 18.16 10.01
C SER A 162 -17.28 17.47 9.21
N ASN A 163 -16.43 18.23 8.51
CA ASN A 163 -15.36 17.64 7.69
C ASN A 163 -14.09 18.50 7.70
N ASN A 164 -12.94 17.85 7.64
CA ASN A 164 -11.64 18.52 7.63
C ASN A 164 -11.21 19.04 6.25
N TYR A 165 -12.13 19.07 5.27
CA TYR A 165 -11.79 19.53 3.93
C TYR A 165 -11.90 21.05 3.79
N PRO A 166 -11.01 21.69 3.03
CA PRO A 166 -11.17 23.08 2.66
C PRO A 166 -12.51 23.27 1.88
N GLY A 167 -13.37 24.15 2.36
CA GLY A 167 -14.66 24.41 1.71
C GLY A 167 -15.88 23.67 2.30
N GLY A 168 -15.72 23.02 3.46
CA GLY A 168 -16.83 22.38 4.18
C GLY A 168 -17.09 20.94 3.73
N ASP A 169 -18.33 20.58 3.42
CA ASP A 169 -18.73 19.21 3.12
C ASP A 169 -18.34 18.73 1.70
N ALA A 170 -17.79 19.60 0.88
CA ALA A 170 -17.36 19.25 -0.47
C ALA A 170 -16.13 18.33 -0.43
N GLN A 171 -16.18 17.24 -1.17
CA GLN A 171 -15.02 16.39 -1.35
C GLN A 171 -14.02 17.04 -2.31
N PRO A 172 -12.72 17.09 -1.96
CA PRO A 172 -11.73 17.70 -2.83
C PRO A 172 -11.48 16.89 -4.11
N ILE A 173 -11.77 15.58 -4.08
CA ILE A 173 -11.55 14.69 -5.21
C ILE A 173 -12.62 13.61 -5.28
N SER A 174 -12.97 13.18 -6.49
CA SER A 174 -13.91 12.08 -6.69
C SER A 174 -13.32 10.76 -6.20
N LEU A 175 -14.14 9.93 -5.56
CA LEU A 175 -13.74 8.60 -5.12
C LEU A 175 -13.23 7.73 -6.28
N ASP A 176 -13.77 7.92 -7.48
CA ASP A 176 -13.37 7.16 -8.66
C ASP A 176 -11.93 7.44 -9.10
N ALA A 177 -11.37 8.59 -8.72
CA ALA A 177 -9.98 8.94 -8.97
C ALA A 177 -9.01 8.35 -7.93
N ILE A 178 -9.52 7.76 -6.84
CA ILE A 178 -8.70 7.24 -5.75
C ILE A 178 -8.30 5.80 -6.03
N GLN A 179 -7.01 5.50 -5.86
CA GLN A 179 -6.43 4.17 -5.96
C GLN A 179 -6.49 3.45 -4.60
N GLU A 180 -6.16 4.16 -3.53
CA GLU A 180 -6.05 3.60 -2.19
C GLU A 180 -6.30 4.68 -1.14
N ILE A 181 -6.91 4.29 -0.02
CA ILE A 181 -7.04 5.12 1.18
C ILE A 181 -6.32 4.42 2.32
N SER A 182 -5.44 5.14 3.00
CA SER A 182 -4.76 4.69 4.21
C SER A 182 -5.19 5.55 5.39
N VAL A 183 -5.62 4.91 6.47
CA VAL A 183 -6.00 5.57 7.74
C VAL A 183 -5.03 5.12 8.82
N ASN A 184 -4.17 6.01 9.29
CA ASN A 184 -3.17 5.75 10.29
C ASN A 184 -3.51 6.49 11.59
N LEU A 185 -3.64 5.77 12.72
CA LEU A 185 -3.91 6.36 14.01
C LEU A 185 -2.64 6.58 14.84
N THR A 186 -1.72 5.63 14.80
CA THR A 186 -0.48 5.66 15.60
C THR A 186 0.71 5.31 14.72
N PRO A 187 1.08 6.16 13.76
CA PRO A 187 2.25 5.90 12.94
C PRO A 187 3.52 6.09 13.76
N PHE A 188 4.50 5.21 13.56
CA PHE A 188 5.85 5.38 14.08
C PHE A 188 6.78 6.11 13.09
N ASP A 189 6.26 6.50 11.93
CA ASP A 189 7.01 7.26 10.94
C ASP A 189 7.01 8.75 11.32
N ILE A 190 8.19 9.32 11.58
CA ILE A 190 8.39 10.73 11.94
C ILE A 190 7.93 11.71 10.85
N ARG A 191 7.79 11.26 9.61
CA ARG A 191 7.27 12.08 8.50
C ARG A 191 5.77 12.30 8.58
N GLN A 192 5.06 11.42 9.29
CA GLN A 192 3.64 11.56 9.53
C GLN A 192 3.42 12.36 10.82
N SER A 193 3.15 13.64 10.68
CA SER A 193 3.00 14.56 11.79
C SER A 193 1.70 15.37 11.67
N ASN A 194 1.44 16.21 12.67
CA ASN A 194 0.42 17.25 12.62
C ASN A 194 -1.03 16.78 12.76
N PHE A 195 -1.23 15.70 13.51
CA PHE A 195 -2.55 15.19 13.91
C PHE A 195 -2.47 14.54 15.30
N THR A 196 -3.60 14.49 15.99
CA THR A 196 -3.78 13.74 17.24
C THR A 196 -4.97 12.79 17.17
N GLY A 197 -5.73 12.83 16.08
CA GLY A 197 -6.78 11.89 15.69
C GLY A 197 -6.22 10.83 14.73
N ALA A 198 -6.56 10.94 13.46
CA ALA A 198 -6.06 10.07 12.41
C ALA A 198 -5.36 10.86 11.30
N ASN A 199 -4.40 10.22 10.65
CA ASN A 199 -3.87 10.65 9.36
C ASN A 199 -4.54 9.84 8.26
N ILE A 200 -5.36 10.50 7.46
CA ILE A 200 -6.08 9.93 6.31
C ILE A 200 -5.30 10.34 5.06
N ASN A 201 -4.72 9.39 4.38
CA ASN A 201 -3.99 9.64 3.15
C ASN A 201 -4.68 8.90 1.99
N ALA A 202 -5.07 9.65 0.97
CA ALA A 202 -5.60 9.11 -0.27
C ALA A 202 -4.55 9.22 -1.38
N VAL A 203 -4.39 8.16 -2.14
CA VAL A 203 -3.51 8.12 -3.31
C VAL A 203 -4.38 8.04 -4.55
N THR A 204 -4.11 8.90 -5.53
CA THR A 204 -4.87 8.92 -6.78
C THR A 204 -4.39 7.85 -7.76
N LYS A 205 -5.29 7.46 -8.65
CA LYS A 205 -4.95 6.59 -9.79
C LYS A 205 -3.98 7.35 -10.70
N SER A 206 -2.99 6.64 -11.19
CA SER A 206 -2.15 7.16 -12.28
C SER A 206 -2.89 7.03 -13.60
N GLY A 207 -2.82 8.05 -14.39
CA GLY A 207 -3.20 7.97 -15.79
C GLY A 207 -2.26 7.10 -16.60
#